data_c49c28ff73e11e31705930a8fcf1cfac
#
_entry.id   c49c28ff73e11e31705930a8fcf1cfac
#
_cell.length_a   1.000
_cell.length_b   1.000
_cell.length_c   1.000
_cell.angle_alpha   90.00
_cell.angle_beta   90.00
_cell.angle_gamma   90.00
#
_symmetry.space_group_name_H-M   'P 1'
#
loop_
_entity.id
_entity.type
_entity.pdbx_description
1 polymer ?
#
loop_
_entity_poly.entity_id
_entity_poly.type
_entity_poly.pdbx_seq_one_letter_code
_entity_poly.pdbx_strand_id
1 'polypeptide(L)'
;GKTAQISDDFMIIARIESLILEAGMEDALVRADAYIKAGADGIMIHSRHKEPDEIIEFMKRFRATDKNTPVVVVPTSFNSVTVEEFEEMGVNVVITANHMLRAAYPAMLKVAKSVLENGRSLEAEPDCMSIKDILEFIPGTK
;
A
#
# COMPACT_ATOMS: atom_id res chain seq x y z
N GLY A 1 -20.32 9.24 -3.77
CA GLY A 1 -19.75 7.90 -4.09
C GLY A 1 -20.81 6.81 -3.93
N LYS A 2 -21.38 6.65 -2.75
CA LYS A 2 -22.36 5.57 -2.47
C LYS A 2 -23.59 5.60 -3.41
N THR A 3 -24.07 6.77 -3.76
CA THR A 3 -25.22 6.90 -4.70
C THR A 3 -24.87 6.44 -6.13
N ALA A 4 -23.60 6.48 -6.51
CA ALA A 4 -23.13 6.04 -7.83
C ALA A 4 -22.66 4.58 -7.85
N GLN A 5 -22.72 3.89 -6.72
CA GLN A 5 -22.35 2.48 -6.58
C GLN A 5 -23.36 1.61 -7.32
N ILE A 6 -22.89 0.72 -8.20
CA ILE A 6 -23.77 -0.12 -9.04
C ILE A 6 -24.10 -1.45 -8.33
N SER A 7 -23.19 -1.95 -7.50
CA SER A 7 -23.37 -3.17 -6.71
C SER A 7 -22.68 -3.05 -5.35
N ASP A 8 -23.09 -3.91 -4.41
CA ASP A 8 -22.49 -3.99 -3.08
C ASP A 8 -21.08 -4.63 -3.10
N ASP A 9 -20.69 -5.26 -4.23
CA ASP A 9 -19.35 -5.84 -4.42
C ASP A 9 -18.26 -4.77 -4.59
N PHE A 10 -18.65 -3.52 -4.93
CA PHE A 10 -17.73 -2.40 -5.07
C PHE A 10 -17.65 -1.60 -3.77
N MET A 11 -16.53 -1.70 -3.07
CA MET A 11 -16.32 -0.98 -1.81
C MET A 11 -15.76 0.43 -2.01
N ILE A 12 -16.25 1.36 -1.21
CA ILE A 12 -15.70 2.72 -1.10
C ILE A 12 -14.92 2.83 0.21
N ILE A 13 -13.59 2.92 0.10
CA ILE A 13 -12.70 3.08 1.24
C ILE A 13 -12.34 4.57 1.36
N ALA A 14 -12.73 5.18 2.47
CA ALA A 14 -12.48 6.61 2.71
C ALA A 14 -11.08 6.81 3.33
N ARG A 15 -10.21 7.55 2.64
CA ARG A 15 -8.86 7.84 3.11
C ARG A 15 -8.86 9.05 4.06
N ILE A 16 -8.14 8.90 5.18
CA ILE A 16 -7.99 9.90 6.24
C ILE A 16 -6.57 10.48 6.15
N GLU A 17 -6.47 11.77 5.91
CA GLU A 17 -5.21 12.50 5.75
C GLU A 17 -4.78 13.28 7.02
N SER A 18 -5.53 13.18 8.11
CA SER A 18 -5.32 13.98 9.33
C SER A 18 -3.89 13.92 9.88
N LEU A 19 -3.28 12.72 9.92
CA LEU A 19 -1.91 12.54 10.42
C LEU A 19 -0.87 13.05 9.41
N ILE A 20 -1.15 12.95 8.11
CA ILE A 20 -0.29 13.52 7.06
C ILE A 20 -0.26 15.05 7.13
N LEU A 21 -1.41 15.66 7.43
CA LEU A 21 -1.61 17.11 7.52
C LEU A 21 -1.31 17.68 8.91
N GLU A 22 -0.85 16.85 9.85
CA GLU A 22 -0.59 17.23 11.25
C GLU A 22 -1.82 17.81 11.97
N ALA A 23 -3.03 17.42 11.52
CA ALA A 23 -4.28 17.81 12.17
C ALA A 23 -4.55 17.03 13.48
N GLY A 24 -3.77 16.00 13.72
CA GLY A 24 -3.74 15.23 14.96
C GLY A 24 -4.71 14.03 15.01
N MET A 25 -4.55 13.26 16.07
CA MET A 25 -5.26 12.00 16.30
C MET A 25 -6.76 12.19 16.47
N GLU A 26 -7.19 13.26 17.19
CA GLU A 26 -8.60 13.53 17.42
C GLU A 26 -9.33 13.83 16.10
N ASP A 27 -8.73 14.63 15.20
CA ASP A 27 -9.29 14.87 13.86
C ASP A 27 -9.38 13.58 13.05
N ALA A 28 -8.37 12.71 13.13
CA ALA A 28 -8.39 11.42 12.45
C ALA A 28 -9.57 10.53 12.90
N LEU A 29 -9.80 10.43 14.20
CA LEU A 29 -10.91 9.63 14.75
C LEU A 29 -12.28 10.23 14.44
N VAL A 30 -12.42 11.56 14.51
CA VAL A 30 -13.66 12.26 14.14
C VAL A 30 -13.99 12.05 12.65
N ARG A 31 -12.99 12.12 11.77
CA ARG A 31 -13.19 11.85 10.34
C ARG A 31 -13.54 10.40 10.08
N ALA A 32 -12.89 9.44 10.76
CA ALA A 32 -13.23 8.03 10.65
C ALA A 32 -14.72 7.80 10.93
N ASP A 33 -15.20 8.29 12.06
CA ASP A 33 -16.61 8.19 12.47
C ASP A 33 -17.55 8.87 11.44
N ALA A 34 -17.20 10.09 11.00
CA ALA A 34 -18.00 10.83 10.04
C ALA A 34 -18.11 10.12 8.67
N TYR A 35 -17.01 9.53 8.18
CA TYR A 35 -17.00 8.81 6.90
C TYR A 35 -17.81 7.51 6.99
N ILE A 36 -17.69 6.77 8.09
CA ILE A 36 -18.48 5.56 8.33
C ILE A 36 -19.97 5.90 8.40
N LYS A 37 -20.34 6.93 9.14
CA LYS A 37 -21.73 7.42 9.22
C LYS A 37 -22.27 7.89 7.87
N ALA A 38 -21.42 8.41 7.00
CA ALA A 38 -21.77 8.76 5.62
C ALA A 38 -21.86 7.55 4.68
N GLY A 39 -21.59 6.33 5.16
CA GLY A 39 -21.74 5.08 4.42
C GLY A 39 -20.47 4.58 3.73
N ALA A 40 -19.28 5.03 4.11
CA ALA A 40 -18.05 4.42 3.64
C ALA A 40 -17.99 2.93 4.07
N ASP A 41 -17.56 2.05 3.16
CA ASP A 41 -17.47 0.61 3.40
C ASP A 41 -16.21 0.22 4.20
N GLY A 42 -15.26 1.14 4.29
CA GLY A 42 -14.05 1.02 5.09
C GLY A 42 -13.30 2.35 5.14
N ILE A 43 -12.24 2.39 5.92
CA ILE A 43 -11.36 3.54 6.07
C ILE A 43 -9.92 3.18 5.78
N MET A 44 -9.14 4.15 5.32
CA MET A 44 -7.70 4.03 5.18
C MET A 44 -7.04 5.10 6.04
N ILE A 45 -6.23 4.70 7.01
CA ILE A 45 -5.39 5.59 7.80
C ILE A 45 -3.97 5.59 7.25
N HIS A 46 -3.32 6.75 7.25
CA HIS A 46 -1.95 6.89 6.76
C HIS A 46 -1.15 7.87 7.63
N SER A 47 0.15 7.59 7.78
CA SER A 47 1.14 8.45 8.41
C SER A 47 2.39 8.55 7.54
N ARG A 48 3.08 9.69 7.63
CA ARG A 48 4.39 9.90 7.00
C ARG A 48 5.57 9.62 7.94
N HIS A 49 5.31 9.42 9.22
CA HIS A 49 6.33 9.10 10.19
C HIS A 49 6.93 7.71 9.93
N LYS A 50 8.20 7.53 10.28
CA LYS A 50 8.87 6.23 10.16
C LYS A 50 8.46 5.28 11.28
N GLU A 51 8.24 5.85 12.46
CA GLU A 51 7.78 5.10 13.62
C GLU A 51 6.27 4.85 13.50
N PRO A 52 5.78 3.65 13.85
CA PRO A 52 4.39 3.26 13.68
C PRO A 52 3.44 3.78 14.76
N ASP A 53 3.94 4.55 15.75
CA ASP A 53 3.22 4.93 16.97
C ASP A 53 1.85 5.56 16.70
N GLU A 54 1.77 6.45 15.71
CA GLU A 54 0.50 7.09 15.33
C GLU A 54 -0.53 6.07 14.79
N ILE A 55 -0.07 5.09 14.02
CA ILE A 55 -0.96 4.05 13.48
C ILE A 55 -1.40 3.10 14.60
N ILE A 56 -0.48 2.70 15.47
CA ILE A 56 -0.78 1.85 16.63
C ILE A 56 -1.81 2.55 17.55
N GLU A 57 -1.59 3.82 17.87
CA GLU A 57 -2.51 4.59 18.72
C GLU A 57 -3.87 4.79 18.05
N PHE A 58 -3.89 5.08 16.73
CA PHE A 58 -5.15 5.16 15.98
C PHE A 58 -5.91 3.84 16.04
N MET A 59 -5.25 2.72 15.73
CA MET A 59 -5.88 1.40 15.72
C MET A 59 -6.43 1.03 17.09
N LYS A 60 -5.64 1.23 18.15
CA LYS A 60 -6.06 0.98 19.53
C LYS A 60 -7.33 1.74 19.91
N ARG A 61 -7.37 3.03 19.61
CA ARG A 61 -8.52 3.91 19.95
C ARG A 61 -9.72 3.64 19.04
N PHE A 62 -9.50 3.46 17.76
CA PHE A 62 -10.55 3.17 16.80
C PHE A 62 -11.22 1.82 17.10
N ARG A 63 -10.45 0.76 17.33
CA ARG A 63 -10.97 -0.57 17.64
C ARG A 63 -11.64 -0.68 19.02
N ALA A 64 -11.42 0.25 19.91
CA ALA A 64 -12.18 0.34 21.16
C ALA A 64 -13.66 0.67 20.93
N THR A 65 -14.00 1.37 19.83
CA THR A 65 -15.36 1.82 19.51
C THR A 65 -15.96 1.12 18.28
N ASP A 66 -15.15 0.75 17.31
CA ASP A 66 -15.57 0.07 16.08
C ASP A 66 -14.72 -1.17 15.82
N LYS A 67 -15.33 -2.36 15.88
CA LYS A 67 -14.66 -3.64 15.69
C LYS A 67 -14.85 -4.23 14.28
N ASN A 68 -15.75 -3.65 13.49
CA ASN A 68 -16.24 -4.29 12.27
C ASN A 68 -15.80 -3.56 10.97
N THR A 69 -15.69 -2.23 11.01
CA THR A 69 -15.34 -1.47 9.81
C THR A 69 -13.97 -1.87 9.28
N PRO A 70 -13.84 -2.29 8.02
CA PRO A 70 -12.56 -2.60 7.40
C PRO A 70 -11.58 -1.43 7.46
N VAL A 71 -10.35 -1.71 7.91
CA VAL A 71 -9.26 -0.74 7.94
C VAL A 71 -8.16 -1.15 6.99
N VAL A 72 -7.73 -0.20 6.18
CA VAL A 72 -6.65 -0.34 5.20
C VAL A 72 -5.45 0.50 5.66
N VAL A 73 -4.24 -0.06 5.56
CA VAL A 73 -2.98 0.66 5.78
C VAL A 73 -2.05 0.53 4.58
N VAL A 74 -1.19 1.52 4.41
CA VAL A 74 -0.15 1.54 3.36
C VAL A 74 1.20 1.84 4.01
N PRO A 75 1.89 0.84 4.60
CA PRO A 75 3.07 1.04 5.44
C PRO A 75 4.34 1.34 4.62
N THR A 76 4.31 2.37 3.78
CA THR A 76 5.49 2.77 3.00
C THR A 76 6.54 3.46 3.88
N SER A 77 6.12 4.28 4.83
CA SER A 77 7.02 5.01 5.75
C SER A 77 7.31 4.20 7.01
N PHE A 78 6.29 3.61 7.63
CA PHE A 78 6.35 2.80 8.86
C PHE A 78 6.41 1.31 8.55
N ASN A 79 7.39 0.90 7.76
CA ASN A 79 7.52 -0.45 7.21
C ASN A 79 8.22 -1.46 8.14
N SER A 80 8.37 -1.13 9.41
CA SER A 80 8.89 -2.03 10.45
C SER A 80 7.85 -2.99 11.01
N VAL A 81 6.55 -2.71 10.82
CA VAL A 81 5.44 -3.52 11.32
C VAL A 81 5.14 -4.64 10.33
N THR A 82 5.05 -5.86 10.81
CA THR A 82 4.71 -7.03 9.99
C THR A 82 3.21 -7.12 9.69
N VAL A 83 2.85 -7.96 8.73
CA VAL A 83 1.42 -8.18 8.38
C VAL A 83 0.68 -8.81 9.56
N GLU A 84 1.32 -9.73 10.27
CA GLU A 84 0.78 -10.40 11.45
C GLU A 84 0.50 -9.40 12.59
N GLU A 85 1.43 -8.48 12.84
CA GLU A 85 1.22 -7.41 13.85
C GLU A 85 0.08 -6.47 13.44
N PHE A 86 -0.07 -6.15 12.14
CA PHE A 86 -1.22 -5.38 11.66
C PHE A 86 -2.54 -6.14 11.84
N GLU A 87 -2.56 -7.44 11.59
CA GLU A 87 -3.74 -8.29 11.82
C GLU A 87 -4.14 -8.29 13.30
N GLU A 88 -3.18 -8.45 14.22
CA GLU A 88 -3.41 -8.38 15.67
C GLU A 88 -3.98 -7.03 16.12
N MET A 89 -3.58 -5.93 15.48
CA MET A 89 -4.15 -4.60 15.69
C MET A 89 -5.56 -4.43 15.10
N GLY A 90 -6.02 -5.40 14.30
CA GLY A 90 -7.32 -5.36 13.63
C GLY A 90 -7.33 -4.64 12.30
N VAL A 91 -6.20 -4.51 11.63
CA VAL A 91 -6.11 -4.08 10.22
C VAL A 91 -6.59 -5.22 9.33
N ASN A 92 -7.31 -4.91 8.25
CA ASN A 92 -7.89 -5.90 7.34
C ASN A 92 -7.14 -5.99 6.00
N VAL A 93 -6.54 -4.89 5.57
CA VAL A 93 -5.82 -4.84 4.29
C VAL A 93 -4.51 -4.06 4.46
N VAL A 94 -3.40 -4.69 4.07
CA VAL A 94 -2.07 -4.06 4.03
C VAL A 94 -1.65 -3.92 2.57
N ILE A 95 -1.40 -2.68 2.12
CA ILE A 95 -1.02 -2.41 0.72
C ILE A 95 0.48 -2.14 0.63
N THR A 96 1.20 -3.00 -0.06
CA THR A 96 2.59 -2.77 -0.46
C THR A 96 2.63 -1.97 -1.77
N ALA A 97 2.51 -0.64 -1.67
CA ALA A 97 2.12 0.23 -2.77
C ALA A 97 3.13 0.35 -3.91
N ASN A 98 4.41 0.63 -3.64
CA ASN A 98 5.34 1.07 -4.70
C ASN A 98 6.67 0.31 -4.72
N HIS A 99 6.83 -0.73 -3.93
CA HIS A 99 8.10 -1.45 -3.78
C HIS A 99 8.55 -2.10 -5.09
N MET A 100 7.62 -2.70 -5.86
CA MET A 100 7.93 -3.32 -7.14
C MET A 100 8.44 -2.29 -8.16
N LEU A 101 7.76 -1.14 -8.28
CA LEU A 101 8.21 -0.07 -9.17
C LEU A 101 9.56 0.51 -8.76
N ARG A 102 9.76 0.74 -7.45
CA ARG A 102 11.03 1.24 -6.90
C ARG A 102 12.19 0.26 -7.09
N ALA A 103 11.91 -1.03 -7.13
CA ALA A 103 12.90 -2.06 -7.43
C ALA A 103 13.16 -2.17 -8.95
N ALA A 104 12.12 -2.18 -9.76
CA ALA A 104 12.21 -2.38 -11.20
C ALA A 104 12.90 -1.19 -11.90
N TYR A 105 12.58 0.06 -11.54
CA TYR A 105 13.13 1.22 -12.22
C TYR A 105 14.68 1.30 -12.21
N PRO A 106 15.38 1.21 -11.06
CA PRO A 106 16.83 1.24 -11.04
C PRO A 106 17.47 0.05 -11.75
N ALA A 107 16.84 -1.14 -11.70
CA ALA A 107 17.30 -2.31 -12.43
C ALA A 107 17.23 -2.09 -13.95
N MET A 108 16.10 -1.62 -14.47
CA MET A 108 15.96 -1.27 -15.89
C MET A 108 16.93 -0.16 -16.31
N LEU A 109 17.11 0.85 -15.46
CA LEU A 109 18.07 1.94 -15.75
C LEU A 109 19.51 1.45 -15.82
N LYS A 110 19.90 0.50 -14.96
CA LYS A 110 21.23 -0.13 -14.98
C LYS A 110 21.48 -0.85 -16.31
N VAL A 111 20.54 -1.66 -16.76
CA VAL A 111 20.59 -2.35 -18.05
C VAL A 111 20.70 -1.36 -19.22
N ALA A 112 19.84 -0.34 -19.25
CA ALA A 112 19.85 0.67 -20.31
C ALA A 112 21.20 1.42 -20.40
N LYS A 113 21.76 1.81 -19.27
CA LYS A 113 23.09 2.45 -19.21
C LYS A 113 24.19 1.54 -19.74
N SER A 114 24.20 0.26 -19.30
CA SER A 114 25.18 -0.73 -19.76
C SER A 114 25.16 -0.89 -21.28
N VAL A 115 23.97 -1.00 -21.89
CA VAL A 115 23.81 -1.11 -23.33
C VAL A 115 24.29 0.15 -24.05
N LEU A 116 23.97 1.34 -23.55
CA LEU A 116 24.40 2.62 -24.14
C LEU A 116 25.92 2.81 -24.07
N GLU A 117 26.54 2.46 -22.95
CA GLU A 117 27.97 2.62 -22.72
C GLU A 117 28.82 1.64 -23.57
N ASN A 118 28.34 0.42 -23.76
CA ASN A 118 29.08 -0.63 -24.48
C ASN A 118 28.65 -0.78 -25.94
N GLY A 119 27.55 -0.15 -26.38
CA GLY A 119 27.00 -0.28 -27.74
C GLY A 119 26.47 -1.71 -28.04
N ARG A 120 26.28 -2.54 -27.01
CA ARG A 120 25.79 -3.92 -27.10
C ARG A 120 25.22 -4.39 -25.76
N SER A 121 24.50 -5.51 -25.74
CA SER A 121 23.84 -6.04 -24.53
C SER A 121 24.67 -7.04 -23.72
N LEU A 122 25.84 -7.46 -24.20
CA LEU A 122 26.63 -8.54 -23.57
C LEU A 122 26.91 -8.29 -22.09
N GLU A 123 27.30 -7.07 -21.74
CA GLU A 123 27.65 -6.66 -20.39
C GLU A 123 26.41 -6.49 -19.48
N ALA A 124 25.22 -6.41 -20.06
CA ALA A 124 23.94 -6.32 -19.35
C ALA A 124 23.31 -7.69 -19.03
N GLU A 125 23.73 -8.76 -19.72
CA GLU A 125 23.15 -10.10 -19.57
C GLU A 125 23.12 -10.61 -18.12
N PRO A 126 24.14 -10.39 -17.26
CA PRO A 126 24.09 -10.84 -15.85
C PRO A 126 22.98 -10.17 -15.03
N ASP A 127 22.48 -9.03 -15.48
CA ASP A 127 21.39 -8.28 -14.82
C ASP A 127 20.00 -8.60 -15.39
N CYS A 128 19.96 -9.47 -16.41
CA CYS A 128 18.72 -9.85 -17.10
C CYS A 128 18.30 -11.28 -16.74
N MET A 129 16.98 -11.50 -16.73
CA MET A 129 16.44 -12.85 -16.70
C MET A 129 16.81 -13.58 -18.00
N SER A 130 17.12 -14.87 -17.94
CA SER A 130 17.44 -15.65 -19.13
C SER A 130 16.25 -15.67 -20.12
N ILE A 131 16.56 -15.78 -21.44
CA ILE A 131 15.51 -15.89 -22.46
C ILE A 131 14.63 -17.11 -22.20
N LYS A 132 15.20 -18.21 -21.71
CA LYS A 132 14.43 -19.41 -21.35
C LYS A 132 13.41 -19.09 -20.26
N ASP A 133 13.83 -18.45 -19.17
CA ASP A 133 12.98 -18.18 -18.02
C ASP A 133 11.89 -17.15 -18.38
N ILE A 134 12.20 -16.13 -19.19
CA ILE A 134 11.18 -15.14 -19.59
C ILE A 134 10.12 -15.75 -20.50
N LEU A 135 10.48 -16.70 -21.38
CA LEU A 135 9.54 -17.41 -22.25
C LEU A 135 8.64 -18.38 -21.46
N GLU A 136 9.12 -18.89 -20.34
CA GLU A 136 8.35 -19.78 -19.46
C GLU A 136 7.56 -19.03 -18.37
N PHE A 137 7.80 -17.72 -18.22
CA PHE A 137 7.20 -16.87 -17.17
C PHE A 137 5.68 -16.78 -17.29
N ILE A 138 5.15 -16.78 -18.52
CA ILE A 138 3.70 -16.77 -18.77
C ILE A 138 3.28 -18.17 -19.23
N PRO A 139 2.51 -18.94 -18.44
CA PRO A 139 2.05 -20.27 -18.84
C PRO A 139 1.28 -20.23 -20.15
N GLY A 140 1.61 -21.12 -21.08
CA GLY A 140 0.90 -21.29 -22.36
C GLY A 140 1.35 -20.36 -23.48
N THR A 141 2.44 -19.63 -23.34
CA THR A 141 3.03 -18.77 -24.40
C THR A 141 4.05 -19.49 -25.29
N LYS A 142 4.14 -20.81 -25.20
CA LYS A 142 4.99 -21.65 -26.09
C LYS A 142 4.37 -21.85 -27.44
#